data_ad4a97dcbbc98b660ffe3c2d213c9f4d
#
_entry.id   ad4a97dcbbc98b660ffe3c2d213c9f4d
#
_cell.length_a   1.000
_cell.length_b   1.000
_cell.length_c   1.000
_cell.angle_alpha   90.00
_cell.angle_beta   90.00
_cell.angle_gamma   90.00
#
_symmetry.space_group_name_H-M   'P 1'
#
loop_
_entity.id
_entity.type
_entity.pdbx_description
1 polymer ?
#
loop_
_entity_poly.entity_id
_entity_poly.type
_entity_poly.pdbx_seq_one_letter_code
_entity_poly.pdbx_strand_id
1 'polypeptide(L)'
;GKIKDFQEKLKDYELEMTKQFNEDSLLSEEVTYDHIAEVVSKWTGIPISKMLKSEKSKLLELESQISNRLVGQKDAVESVSDSIRRSRSGLQDENRPIGSFLFLGTTGVGKTELAKALAEILFDDEQNIVRIDMSEYQEQHSVSRLIGAPPGYVGYDEGGQLTEAIRRRPYSVILLDEIEKA
;
A
#
# COMPACT_ATOMS: atom_id res chain seq x y z
N GLY A 1 -55.29 -10.71 -11.36
CA GLY A 1 -55.27 -11.90 -10.65
C GLY A 1 -53.94 -12.66 -10.64
N LYS A 2 -53.81 -13.68 -11.42
CA LYS A 2 -52.74 -14.69 -11.28
C LYS A 2 -51.30 -14.17 -11.42
N ILE A 3 -51.04 -13.10 -12.15
CA ILE A 3 -49.69 -12.54 -12.32
C ILE A 3 -49.22 -11.85 -11.02
N LYS A 4 -50.09 -11.17 -10.32
CA LYS A 4 -49.75 -10.53 -9.03
C LYS A 4 -49.44 -11.56 -7.96
N ASP A 5 -50.21 -12.66 -7.91
CA ASP A 5 -50.01 -13.74 -6.97
C ASP A 5 -48.67 -14.48 -7.22
N PHE A 6 -48.23 -14.59 -8.46
CA PHE A 6 -46.92 -15.16 -8.80
C PHE A 6 -45.79 -14.19 -8.47
N GLN A 7 -45.96 -12.89 -8.62
CA GLN A 7 -44.96 -11.90 -8.24
C GLN A 7 -44.76 -11.81 -6.72
N GLU A 8 -45.85 -11.93 -5.93
CA GLU A 8 -45.74 -12.02 -4.48
C GLU A 8 -45.03 -13.28 -4.04
N LYS A 9 -45.35 -14.44 -4.60
CA LYS A 9 -44.67 -15.70 -4.28
C LYS A 9 -43.18 -15.67 -4.69
N LEU A 10 -42.83 -15.06 -5.83
CA LEU A 10 -41.42 -14.88 -6.20
C LEU A 10 -40.66 -14.03 -5.17
N LYS A 11 -41.27 -12.95 -4.72
CA LYS A 11 -40.68 -12.09 -3.69
C LYS A 11 -40.50 -12.81 -2.35
N ASP A 12 -41.46 -13.64 -1.97
CA ASP A 12 -41.37 -14.44 -0.74
C ASP A 12 -40.29 -15.49 -0.82
N TYR A 13 -40.15 -16.16 -1.98
CA TYR A 13 -39.07 -17.13 -2.20
C TYR A 13 -37.70 -16.49 -2.27
N GLU A 14 -37.57 -15.31 -2.89
CA GLU A 14 -36.33 -14.52 -2.88
C GLU A 14 -35.94 -14.09 -1.45
N LEU A 15 -36.90 -13.71 -0.63
CA LEU A 15 -36.69 -13.38 0.79
C LEU A 15 -36.33 -14.56 1.66
N GLU A 16 -36.91 -15.75 1.40
CA GLU A 16 -36.54 -16.99 2.08
C GLU A 16 -35.15 -17.47 1.66
N MET A 17 -34.80 -17.40 0.38
CA MET A 17 -33.46 -17.71 -0.10
C MET A 17 -32.41 -16.78 0.52
N THR A 18 -32.66 -15.49 0.58
CA THR A 18 -31.74 -14.52 1.20
C THR A 18 -31.57 -14.76 2.71
N LYS A 19 -32.58 -15.32 3.40
CA LYS A 19 -32.48 -15.70 4.82
C LYS A 19 -31.77 -17.02 5.06
N GLN A 20 -31.78 -17.95 4.12
CA GLN A 20 -31.08 -19.24 4.20
C GLN A 20 -29.58 -19.12 3.84
N PHE A 21 -29.21 -18.10 3.05
CA PHE A 21 -27.81 -17.74 2.79
C PHE A 21 -27.30 -16.87 3.91
N ASN A 22 -27.13 -17.44 5.11
CA ASN A 22 -26.37 -16.82 6.17
C ASN A 22 -24.91 -16.64 5.74
N GLU A 23 -24.25 -15.61 6.26
CA GLU A 23 -22.85 -15.22 6.01
C GLU A 23 -21.80 -16.34 6.21
N ASP A 24 -22.20 -17.50 6.71
CA ASP A 24 -21.38 -18.71 6.91
C ASP A 24 -21.53 -19.77 5.81
N SER A 25 -22.19 -19.49 4.69
CA SER A 25 -22.29 -20.45 3.58
C SER A 25 -20.93 -20.57 2.87
N LEU A 26 -20.33 -21.76 2.98
CA LEU A 26 -19.07 -22.15 2.30
C LEU A 26 -19.16 -22.15 0.77
N LEU A 27 -20.37 -22.00 0.21
CA LEU A 27 -20.65 -22.00 -1.22
C LEU A 27 -21.39 -20.71 -1.58
N SER A 28 -20.71 -19.83 -2.32
CA SER A 28 -21.33 -18.68 -2.96
C SER A 28 -21.65 -19.03 -4.40
N GLU A 29 -22.90 -18.81 -4.84
CA GLU A 29 -23.32 -19.06 -6.23
C GLU A 29 -22.80 -18.00 -7.19
N GLU A 30 -22.42 -16.83 -6.68
CA GLU A 30 -21.90 -15.71 -7.48
C GLU A 30 -20.45 -15.39 -7.10
N VAL A 31 -19.63 -15.13 -8.11
CA VAL A 31 -18.28 -14.60 -7.92
C VAL A 31 -18.37 -13.09 -7.76
N THR A 32 -18.19 -12.60 -6.54
CA THR A 32 -18.16 -11.18 -6.23
C THR A 32 -16.75 -10.58 -6.37
N TYR A 33 -16.66 -9.26 -6.41
CA TYR A 33 -15.37 -8.56 -6.36
C TYR A 33 -14.54 -8.93 -5.12
N ASP A 34 -15.20 -9.20 -3.99
CA ASP A 34 -14.54 -9.60 -2.74
C ASP A 34 -13.85 -10.96 -2.88
N HIS A 35 -14.47 -11.92 -3.55
CA HIS A 35 -13.86 -13.23 -3.82
C HIS A 35 -12.63 -13.11 -4.72
N ILE A 36 -12.69 -12.28 -5.77
CA ILE A 36 -11.55 -12.03 -6.64
C ILE A 36 -10.44 -11.35 -5.86
N ALA A 37 -10.76 -10.33 -5.05
CA ALA A 37 -9.82 -9.62 -4.21
C ALA A 37 -9.12 -10.55 -3.20
N GLU A 38 -9.86 -11.49 -2.60
CA GLU A 38 -9.29 -12.48 -1.67
C GLU A 38 -8.29 -13.40 -2.36
N VAL A 39 -8.62 -13.92 -3.55
CA VAL A 39 -7.70 -14.78 -4.32
C VAL A 39 -6.44 -14.02 -4.72
N VAL A 40 -6.58 -12.79 -5.23
CA VAL A 40 -5.45 -11.93 -5.59
C VAL A 40 -4.61 -11.61 -4.36
N SER A 41 -5.24 -11.32 -3.23
CA SER A 41 -4.55 -11.10 -1.94
C SER A 41 -3.73 -12.31 -1.51
N LYS A 42 -4.27 -13.52 -1.63
CA LYS A 42 -3.54 -14.76 -1.30
C LYS A 42 -2.34 -14.99 -2.23
N TRP A 43 -2.44 -14.65 -3.51
CA TRP A 43 -1.36 -14.86 -4.48
C TRP A 43 -0.27 -13.81 -4.39
N THR A 44 -0.63 -12.55 -4.15
CA THR A 44 0.30 -11.41 -4.16
C THR A 44 0.79 -11.03 -2.77
N GLY A 45 0.13 -11.50 -1.70
CA GLY A 45 0.38 -11.07 -0.33
C GLY A 45 -0.13 -9.65 -0.01
N ILE A 46 -0.90 -9.05 -0.94
CA ILE A 46 -1.44 -7.70 -0.77
C ILE A 46 -2.81 -7.79 -0.10
N PRO A 47 -3.08 -7.09 1.01
CA PRO A 47 -4.36 -7.12 1.71
C PRO A 47 -5.44 -6.32 0.96
N ILE A 48 -5.90 -6.82 -0.18
CA ILE A 48 -6.87 -6.14 -1.06
C ILE A 48 -8.25 -6.03 -0.39
N SER A 49 -8.61 -6.98 0.47
CA SER A 49 -9.88 -6.95 1.22
C SER A 49 -10.05 -5.69 2.08
N LYS A 50 -8.95 -5.07 2.51
CA LYS A 50 -8.96 -3.78 3.20
C LYS A 50 -8.97 -2.57 2.26
N MET A 51 -8.54 -2.72 1.01
CA MET A 51 -8.59 -1.67 -0.01
C MET A 51 -10.02 -1.39 -0.48
N LEU A 52 -10.91 -2.38 -0.43
CA LEU A 52 -12.35 -2.22 -0.77
C LEU A 52 -13.12 -1.37 0.24
N LYS A 53 -12.64 -1.25 1.48
CA LYS A 53 -13.16 -0.24 2.41
C LYS A 53 -12.69 1.14 1.97
N SER A 54 -13.51 1.77 1.11
CA SER A 54 -13.46 3.19 0.75
C SER A 54 -12.06 3.83 0.89
N GLU A 55 -11.16 3.61 -0.11
CA GLU A 55 -9.87 4.33 -0.20
C GLU A 55 -10.03 5.84 0.05
N LYS A 56 -11.16 6.37 -0.40
CA LYS A 56 -11.51 7.78 -0.23
C LYS A 56 -11.61 8.19 1.25
N SER A 57 -12.20 7.34 2.11
CA SER A 57 -12.30 7.62 3.55
C SER A 57 -10.92 7.56 4.22
N LYS A 58 -10.10 6.55 3.88
CA LYS A 58 -8.73 6.44 4.39
C LYS A 58 -7.88 7.66 4.03
N LEU A 59 -8.01 8.15 2.80
CA LEU A 59 -7.28 9.34 2.34
C LEU A 59 -7.72 10.63 3.02
N LEU A 60 -9.00 10.75 3.38
CA LEU A 60 -9.51 11.89 4.15
C LEU A 60 -9.03 11.89 5.60
N GLU A 61 -8.90 10.72 6.20
CA GLU A 61 -8.47 10.54 7.59
C GLU A 61 -6.94 10.41 7.75
N LEU A 62 -6.18 10.46 6.65
CA LEU A 62 -4.75 10.19 6.62
C LEU A 62 -3.95 11.02 7.65
N GLU A 63 -4.21 12.32 7.72
CA GLU A 63 -3.55 13.23 8.68
C GLU A 63 -3.83 12.85 10.13
N SER A 64 -5.10 12.54 10.45
CA SER A 64 -5.48 12.16 11.81
C SER A 64 -4.85 10.82 12.21
N GLN A 65 -4.78 9.86 11.30
CA GLN A 65 -4.17 8.56 11.55
C GLN A 65 -2.65 8.68 11.76
N ILE A 66 -1.94 9.48 10.94
CA ILE A 66 -0.52 9.74 11.14
C ILE A 66 -0.28 10.49 12.46
N SER A 67 -1.09 11.51 12.76
CA SER A 67 -0.96 12.32 13.98
C SER A 67 -1.22 11.55 15.27
N ASN A 68 -1.97 10.45 15.23
CA ASN A 68 -2.16 9.56 16.36
C ASN A 68 -0.87 8.81 16.75
N ARG A 69 0.03 8.55 15.77
CA ARG A 69 1.32 7.89 16.01
C ARG A 69 2.45 8.91 16.21
N LEU A 70 2.40 10.03 15.50
CA LEU A 70 3.47 11.02 15.46
C LEU A 70 3.05 12.27 16.22
N VAL A 71 3.69 12.54 17.34
CA VAL A 71 3.42 13.75 18.14
C VAL A 71 4.17 14.93 17.54
N GLY A 72 3.44 15.97 17.15
CA GLY A 72 4.02 17.17 16.52
C GLY A 72 4.19 17.01 15.00
N GLN A 73 5.11 17.80 14.39
CA GLN A 73 5.46 17.75 12.96
C GLN A 73 4.25 17.93 12.00
N LYS A 74 3.31 18.79 12.36
CA LYS A 74 2.06 19.00 11.61
C LYS A 74 2.31 19.35 10.14
N ASP A 75 3.25 20.22 9.85
CA ASP A 75 3.58 20.66 8.49
C ASP A 75 4.08 19.50 7.62
N ALA A 76 4.88 18.58 8.21
CA ALA A 76 5.36 17.40 7.53
C ALA A 76 4.22 16.42 7.24
N VAL A 77 3.34 16.19 8.22
CA VAL A 77 2.17 15.31 8.09
C VAL A 77 1.23 15.81 7.00
N GLU A 78 0.91 17.12 7.01
CA GLU A 78 0.05 17.77 6.02
C GLU A 78 0.65 17.68 4.61
N SER A 79 1.93 18.03 4.44
CA SER A 79 2.62 17.98 3.14
C SER A 79 2.65 16.56 2.54
N VAL A 80 2.90 15.55 3.37
CA VAL A 80 2.90 14.16 2.95
C VAL A 80 1.49 13.71 2.57
N SER A 81 0.50 14.02 3.40
CA SER A 81 -0.90 13.65 3.17
C SER A 81 -1.44 14.26 1.88
N ASP A 82 -1.14 15.52 1.63
CA ASP A 82 -1.54 16.22 0.39
C ASP A 82 -0.87 15.63 -0.86
N SER A 83 0.41 15.25 -0.76
CA SER A 83 1.11 14.60 -1.87
C SER A 83 0.48 13.26 -2.21
N ILE A 84 0.14 12.45 -1.21
CA ILE A 84 -0.52 11.16 -1.39
C ILE A 84 -1.92 11.35 -1.98
N ARG A 85 -2.70 12.30 -1.50
CA ARG A 85 -4.02 12.63 -2.05
C ARG A 85 -3.94 13.03 -3.52
N ARG A 86 -2.98 13.89 -3.89
CA ARG A 86 -2.76 14.30 -5.30
C ARG A 86 -2.42 13.12 -6.19
N SER A 87 -1.52 12.25 -5.73
CA SER A 87 -1.14 11.06 -6.48
C SER A 87 -2.34 10.12 -6.72
N ARG A 88 -3.14 9.88 -5.68
CA ARG A 88 -4.32 9.00 -5.75
C ARG A 88 -5.50 9.61 -6.51
N SER A 89 -5.52 10.91 -6.76
CA SER A 89 -6.53 11.57 -7.60
C SER A 89 -6.31 11.37 -9.12
N GLY A 90 -5.29 10.63 -9.53
CA GLY A 90 -4.98 10.37 -10.94
C GLY A 90 -4.30 11.54 -11.67
N LEU A 91 -3.86 12.57 -10.94
CA LEU A 91 -3.17 13.73 -11.51
C LEU A 91 -1.66 13.51 -11.71
N GLN A 92 -1.15 12.35 -11.30
CA GLN A 92 0.27 12.01 -11.35
C GLN A 92 0.54 10.93 -12.40
N ASP A 93 1.74 10.96 -12.99
CA ASP A 93 2.23 9.93 -13.91
C ASP A 93 2.38 8.59 -13.19
N GLU A 94 1.79 7.53 -13.74
CA GLU A 94 1.81 6.16 -13.19
C GLU A 94 3.24 5.58 -13.08
N ASN A 95 4.19 6.09 -13.87
CA ASN A 95 5.60 5.66 -13.85
C ASN A 95 6.41 6.33 -12.74
N ARG A 96 5.80 7.18 -11.91
CA ARG A 96 6.46 7.85 -10.80
C ARG A 96 6.02 7.28 -9.45
N PRO A 97 6.89 7.34 -8.42
CA PRO A 97 6.48 6.97 -7.08
C PRO A 97 5.34 7.86 -6.59
N ILE A 98 4.47 7.33 -5.72
CA ILE A 98 3.33 8.05 -5.11
C ILE A 98 3.78 9.39 -4.49
N GLY A 99 4.95 9.41 -3.87
CA GLY A 99 5.58 10.60 -3.35
C GLY A 99 7.07 10.37 -3.10
N SER A 100 7.86 11.43 -3.22
CA SER A 100 9.27 11.45 -2.84
C SER A 100 9.47 12.61 -1.87
N PHE A 101 9.97 12.30 -0.68
CA PHE A 101 10.09 13.25 0.43
C PHE A 101 11.51 13.24 0.97
N LEU A 102 12.02 14.42 1.28
CA LEU A 102 13.28 14.60 1.98
C LEU A 102 12.99 15.20 3.37
N PHE A 103 13.28 14.42 4.41
CA PHE A 103 13.10 14.86 5.81
C PHE A 103 14.42 15.27 6.42
N LEU A 104 14.56 16.56 6.70
CA LEU A 104 15.73 17.14 7.37
C LEU A 104 15.40 17.39 8.84
N GLY A 105 16.32 17.03 9.73
CA GLY A 105 16.14 17.25 11.16
C GLY A 105 17.06 16.37 12.01
N THR A 106 17.14 16.68 13.30
CA THR A 106 17.96 15.95 14.27
C THR A 106 17.44 14.52 14.47
N THR A 107 18.25 13.66 15.09
CA THR A 107 17.82 12.33 15.48
C THR A 107 16.69 12.38 16.51
N GLY A 108 15.76 11.41 16.47
CA GLY A 108 14.66 11.32 17.42
C GLY A 108 13.43 12.17 17.13
N VAL A 109 13.42 12.99 16.06
CA VAL A 109 12.24 13.82 15.70
C VAL A 109 11.11 13.07 15.02
N GLY A 110 11.25 11.75 14.80
CA GLY A 110 10.20 10.90 14.26
C GLY A 110 10.27 10.61 12.74
N LYS A 111 11.39 10.90 12.05
CA LYS A 111 11.52 10.63 10.59
C LYS A 111 11.21 9.18 10.22
N THR A 112 11.82 8.23 10.91
CA THR A 112 11.61 6.80 10.68
C THR A 112 10.20 6.35 11.11
N GLU A 113 9.65 6.93 12.18
CA GLU A 113 8.31 6.61 12.64
C GLU A 113 7.24 7.07 11.65
N LEU A 114 7.45 8.22 11.00
CA LEU A 114 6.59 8.67 9.91
C LEU A 114 6.58 7.69 8.74
N ALA A 115 7.74 7.15 8.35
CA ALA A 115 7.82 6.14 7.30
C ALA A 115 7.07 4.85 7.67
N LYS A 116 7.15 4.40 8.94
CA LYS A 116 6.38 3.25 9.44
C LYS A 116 4.88 3.52 9.45
N ALA A 117 4.46 4.69 9.93
CA ALA A 117 3.06 5.09 9.91
C ALA A 117 2.49 5.09 8.48
N LEU A 118 3.28 5.58 7.51
CA LEU A 118 2.88 5.55 6.10
C LEU A 118 2.76 4.13 5.56
N ALA A 119 3.68 3.24 5.89
CA ALA A 119 3.61 1.85 5.46
C ALA A 119 2.36 1.15 6.02
N GLU A 120 2.07 1.36 7.30
CA GLU A 120 0.87 0.81 7.93
C GLU A 120 -0.42 1.34 7.31
N ILE A 121 -0.51 2.65 7.07
CA ILE A 121 -1.75 3.26 6.54
C ILE A 121 -1.96 2.92 5.06
N LEU A 122 -0.89 2.94 4.25
CA LEU A 122 -0.99 2.73 2.80
C LEU A 122 -1.05 1.24 2.43
N PHE A 123 -0.35 0.39 3.19
CA PHE A 123 -0.16 -1.02 2.85
C PHE A 123 -0.61 -1.98 3.96
N ASP A 124 -1.29 -1.46 5.00
CA ASP A 124 -1.84 -2.20 6.15
C ASP A 124 -0.80 -3.03 6.95
N ASP A 125 0.49 -2.77 6.75
CA ASP A 125 1.58 -3.43 7.47
C ASP A 125 2.78 -2.49 7.60
N GLU A 126 3.19 -2.20 8.83
CA GLU A 126 4.37 -1.37 9.12
C GLU A 126 5.70 -2.00 8.67
N GLN A 127 5.71 -3.31 8.39
CA GLN A 127 6.88 -4.03 7.88
C GLN A 127 7.05 -3.90 6.35
N ASN A 128 6.08 -3.31 5.65
CA ASN A 128 6.19 -3.00 4.22
C ASN A 128 7.10 -1.78 3.98
N ILE A 129 8.27 -1.82 4.62
CA ILE A 129 9.35 -0.86 4.45
C ILE A 129 10.60 -1.58 3.94
N VAL A 130 11.20 -1.01 2.89
CA VAL A 130 12.55 -1.35 2.44
C VAL A 130 13.49 -0.27 2.99
N ARG A 131 14.23 -0.59 4.05
CA ARG A 131 15.19 0.32 4.65
C ARG A 131 16.57 0.09 4.06
N ILE A 132 17.19 1.15 3.58
CA ILE A 132 18.54 1.17 3.04
C ILE A 132 19.33 2.23 3.80
N ASP A 133 20.44 1.82 4.42
CA ASP A 133 21.36 2.71 5.08
C ASP A 133 22.36 3.22 4.03
N MET A 134 22.29 4.50 3.71
CA MET A 134 23.12 5.12 2.68
C MET A 134 24.57 5.26 3.10
N SER A 135 24.89 5.12 4.39
CA SER A 135 26.29 5.09 4.87
C SER A 135 27.09 3.90 4.32
N GLU A 136 26.41 2.83 3.89
CA GLU A 136 27.06 1.67 3.24
C GLU A 136 27.40 1.91 1.74
N TYR A 137 26.95 3.03 1.18
CA TYR A 137 27.03 3.33 -0.26
C TYR A 137 27.90 4.54 -0.60
N GLN A 138 28.88 4.85 0.24
CA GLN A 138 29.80 5.98 0.06
C GLN A 138 30.76 5.81 -1.12
N GLU A 139 31.04 4.57 -1.51
CA GLU A 139 31.97 4.28 -2.60
C GLU A 139 31.29 4.31 -3.96
N GLN A 140 31.97 4.82 -4.98
CA GLN A 140 31.46 4.95 -6.35
C GLN A 140 30.99 3.60 -6.94
N HIS A 141 31.58 2.48 -6.52
CA HIS A 141 31.17 1.13 -6.96
C HIS A 141 29.95 0.58 -6.21
N SER A 142 29.55 1.22 -5.13
CA SER A 142 28.41 0.76 -4.34
C SER A 142 27.05 1.04 -5.00
N VAL A 143 27.01 1.99 -5.96
CA VAL A 143 25.81 2.27 -6.77
C VAL A 143 25.36 1.02 -7.53
N SER A 144 26.29 0.24 -8.10
CA SER A 144 25.95 -1.01 -8.79
C SER A 144 25.39 -2.08 -7.86
N ARG A 145 25.77 -2.09 -6.57
CA ARG A 145 25.15 -2.95 -5.56
C ARG A 145 23.70 -2.53 -5.26
N LEU A 146 23.40 -1.23 -5.35
CA LEU A 146 22.07 -0.70 -5.06
C LEU A 146 21.08 -0.98 -6.20
N ILE A 147 21.45 -0.63 -7.44
CA ILE A 147 20.57 -0.67 -8.63
C ILE A 147 20.85 -1.84 -9.57
N GLY A 148 21.96 -2.54 -9.41
CA GLY A 148 22.44 -3.60 -10.29
C GLY A 148 23.57 -3.13 -11.21
N ALA A 149 24.37 -4.10 -11.68
CA ALA A 149 25.44 -3.84 -12.63
C ALA A 149 24.88 -3.68 -14.05
N PRO A 150 25.47 -2.80 -14.90
CA PRO A 150 25.09 -2.70 -16.30
C PRO A 150 25.39 -4.01 -17.07
N PRO A 151 24.68 -4.26 -18.19
CA PRO A 151 24.95 -5.41 -19.05
C PRO A 151 26.42 -5.52 -19.43
N GLY A 152 27.00 -6.73 -19.25
CA GLY A 152 28.42 -7.01 -19.58
C GLY A 152 29.40 -6.82 -18.42
N TYR A 153 28.94 -6.38 -17.25
CA TYR A 153 29.76 -6.29 -16.04
C TYR A 153 29.52 -7.49 -15.11
N VAL A 154 30.54 -7.80 -14.29
CA VAL A 154 30.44 -8.86 -13.27
C VAL A 154 29.35 -8.49 -12.26
N GLY A 155 28.45 -9.44 -11.96
CA GLY A 155 27.32 -9.23 -11.05
C GLY A 155 26.02 -8.76 -11.74
N TYR A 156 25.96 -8.72 -13.07
CA TYR A 156 24.74 -8.34 -13.80
C TYR A 156 23.54 -9.25 -13.47
N ASP A 157 23.76 -10.55 -13.31
CA ASP A 157 22.72 -11.54 -13.02
C ASP A 157 22.22 -11.50 -11.55
N GLU A 158 22.95 -10.85 -10.66
CA GLU A 158 22.59 -10.81 -9.22
C GLU A 158 21.51 -9.76 -8.91
N GLY A 159 21.28 -8.79 -9.80
CA GLY A 159 20.38 -7.66 -9.55
C GLY A 159 20.89 -6.71 -8.46
N GLY A 160 20.24 -5.56 -8.29
CA GLY A 160 20.57 -4.62 -7.21
C GLY A 160 19.72 -4.85 -5.96
N GLN A 161 20.25 -4.51 -4.81
CA GLN A 161 19.54 -4.65 -3.52
C GLN A 161 18.18 -3.93 -3.53
N LEU A 162 18.13 -2.70 -4.02
CA LEU A 162 16.91 -1.92 -4.11
C LEU A 162 15.96 -2.50 -5.17
N THR A 163 16.48 -2.80 -6.36
CA THR A 163 15.67 -3.30 -7.47
C THR A 163 15.05 -4.66 -7.16
N GLU A 164 15.81 -5.56 -6.53
CA GLU A 164 15.31 -6.86 -6.08
C GLU A 164 14.30 -6.75 -4.92
N ALA A 165 14.54 -5.84 -3.97
CA ALA A 165 13.62 -5.60 -2.88
C ALA A 165 12.26 -5.08 -3.40
N ILE A 166 12.27 -4.12 -4.34
CA ILE A 166 11.06 -3.57 -4.96
C ILE A 166 10.36 -4.64 -5.82
N ARG A 167 11.12 -5.45 -6.56
CA ARG A 167 10.54 -6.53 -7.37
C ARG A 167 9.79 -7.55 -6.51
N ARG A 168 10.31 -7.86 -5.31
CA ARG A 168 9.68 -8.79 -4.36
C ARG A 168 8.51 -8.16 -3.59
N ARG A 169 8.60 -6.86 -3.31
CA ARG A 169 7.59 -6.10 -2.54
C ARG A 169 7.28 -4.78 -3.25
N PRO A 170 6.47 -4.82 -4.32
CA PRO A 170 6.18 -3.62 -5.14
C PRO A 170 5.37 -2.56 -4.37
N TYR A 171 4.64 -2.98 -3.34
CA TYR A 171 3.86 -2.09 -2.47
C TYR A 171 4.60 -1.91 -1.15
N SER A 172 5.55 -0.98 -1.12
CA SER A 172 6.38 -0.71 0.05
C SER A 172 6.82 0.75 0.10
N VAL A 173 7.16 1.20 1.30
CA VAL A 173 7.83 2.48 1.52
C VAL A 173 9.34 2.24 1.45
N ILE A 174 10.03 2.98 0.61
CA ILE A 174 11.50 2.95 0.55
C ILE A 174 12.02 4.06 1.45
N LEU A 175 12.77 3.67 2.48
CA LEU A 175 13.44 4.57 3.41
C LEU A 175 14.94 4.55 3.14
N LEU A 176 15.45 5.65 2.60
CA LEU A 176 16.88 5.91 2.44
C LEU A 176 17.34 6.68 3.68
N ASP A 177 17.99 5.98 4.61
CA ASP A 177 18.45 6.57 5.87
C ASP A 177 19.86 7.11 5.71
N GLU A 178 20.20 8.16 6.48
CA GLU A 178 21.54 8.79 6.48
C GLU A 178 22.04 9.23 5.08
N ILE A 179 21.14 9.78 4.26
CA ILE A 179 21.44 10.16 2.88
C ILE A 179 22.57 11.20 2.76
N GLU A 180 22.82 11.95 3.82
CA GLU A 180 23.93 12.90 3.92
C GLU A 180 25.32 12.25 3.95
N LYS A 181 25.38 10.92 4.14
CA LYS A 181 26.63 10.15 4.18
C LYS A 181 26.95 9.44 2.87
N ALA A 182 26.05 9.50 1.88
CA ALA A 182 26.22 8.83 0.59
C ALA A 182 27.12 9.61 -0.37
#